data_87be60e7d629cdcefdde92576ce86055
#
_entry.id   87be60e7d629cdcefdde92576ce86055
#
_cell.length_a   1.000
_cell.length_b   1.000
_cell.length_c   1.000
_cell.angle_alpha   90.00
_cell.angle_beta   90.00
_cell.angle_gamma   90.00
#
_symmetry.space_group_name_H-M   'P 1'
#
loop_
_entity.id
_entity.type
_entity.pdbx_description
1 polymer ?
#
loop_
_entity_poly.entity_id
_entity_poly.type
_entity_poly.pdbx_seq_one_letter_code
_entity_poly.pdbx_strand_id
1 'polypeptide(L)'
;MLFLKTSLIISLLLLVHLIQAQIGCTDPQATNFNAGAVQNDGSCLYPMTGYSAAYISNLGIGLREISGLNFSNGEWWAHNDSGFDPEFFSVNPSNGASIKKINLKDAQNRDWEDVCADGTNLYLGDFGNNSNNRQNLGIYKVPFSAIGNSSNQTVNASEYSFVPFAYPDQIDFTNVPEDSTVFDCEAMVFAQGKLHLFTKNRKEYQTTHYAIDLGNNSIQKIETFDSQGLITGASITPDGKTIALVGYDLRGLPAVFSWLLWDWQPGTDQFFSGNKRRIELGSAFTVGQVESIGFSTNRSGYFANERTEYGGILFVPQRIWGIDFNTWLPEIVATQDPSTSSQKLNIYPNPSSGILYFDVSSPEKVELQLINQLGERILIQGVPQHFDLSQYPEGIYTLLAIWEDGSTAARIVINQ
;
A
#
# COMPACT_ATOMS: atom_id res chain seq x y z
N MET A 1 59.39 -46.69 41.15
CA MET A 1 57.95 -46.96 40.93
C MET A 1 57.24 -45.63 40.70
N LEU A 2 57.06 -45.29 39.42
CA LEU A 2 56.59 -44.06 38.99
C LEU A 2 55.09 -44.20 38.62
N PHE A 3 54.19 -43.54 39.35
CA PHE A 3 52.76 -43.49 38.99
C PHE A 3 52.50 -42.32 38.04
N LEU A 4 52.24 -42.64 36.79
CA LEU A 4 51.69 -41.70 35.81
C LEU A 4 50.21 -41.46 36.12
N LYS A 5 49.85 -40.21 36.45
CA LYS A 5 48.48 -39.74 36.49
C LYS A 5 48.08 -39.23 35.07
N THR A 6 47.31 -40.06 34.37
CA THR A 6 46.67 -39.59 33.14
C THR A 6 45.45 -38.73 33.45
N SER A 7 45.55 -37.43 33.20
CA SER A 7 44.41 -36.51 33.27
C SER A 7 43.62 -36.60 31.97
N LEU A 8 42.40 -37.10 32.04
CA LEU A 8 41.43 -37.13 30.93
C LEU A 8 40.80 -35.74 30.82
N ILE A 9 41.24 -34.96 29.85
CA ILE A 9 40.60 -33.68 29.49
C ILE A 9 39.40 -34.04 28.60
N ILE A 10 38.22 -34.00 29.17
CA ILE A 10 36.95 -34.03 28.39
C ILE A 10 36.76 -32.64 27.77
N SER A 11 37.12 -32.51 26.50
CA SER A 11 36.76 -31.34 25.71
C SER A 11 35.25 -31.39 25.42
N LEU A 12 34.49 -30.62 26.19
CA LEU A 12 33.08 -30.35 25.90
C LEU A 12 33.03 -29.40 24.68
N LEU A 13 32.88 -29.97 23.50
CA LEU A 13 32.56 -29.21 22.28
C LEU A 13 31.13 -28.69 22.43
N LEU A 14 31.02 -27.44 22.88
CA LEU A 14 29.81 -26.65 22.73
C LEU A 14 29.60 -26.43 21.23
N LEU A 15 28.74 -27.27 20.62
CA LEU A 15 28.16 -26.98 19.32
C LEU A 15 27.23 -25.76 19.50
N VAL A 16 27.79 -24.59 19.36
CA VAL A 16 27.00 -23.38 19.10
C VAL A 16 26.40 -23.57 17.71
N HIS A 17 25.19 -24.05 17.63
CA HIS A 17 24.40 -23.92 16.41
C HIS A 17 24.17 -22.43 16.22
N LEU A 18 24.96 -21.81 15.37
CA LEU A 18 24.62 -20.54 14.79
C LEU A 18 23.31 -20.78 14.02
N ILE A 19 22.20 -20.41 14.63
CA ILE A 19 20.93 -20.30 13.91
C ILE A 19 21.18 -19.17 12.92
N GLN A 20 21.64 -19.52 11.73
CA GLN A 20 21.61 -18.59 10.61
C GLN A 20 20.14 -18.27 10.38
N ALA A 21 19.81 -17.00 10.50
CA ALA A 21 18.49 -16.51 10.13
C ALA A 21 18.20 -17.01 8.70
N GLN A 22 17.26 -17.93 8.57
CA GLN A 22 16.94 -18.49 7.27
C GLN A 22 16.13 -17.47 6.49
N ILE A 23 16.60 -17.13 5.30
CA ILE A 23 15.93 -16.24 4.36
C ILE A 23 15.03 -17.07 3.46
N GLY A 24 13.84 -16.59 3.13
CA GLY A 24 12.88 -17.28 2.28
C GLY A 24 11.48 -16.68 2.37
N CYS A 25 10.52 -17.34 1.76
CA CYS A 25 9.12 -16.91 1.82
C CYS A 25 8.54 -17.07 3.24
N THR A 26 8.11 -15.98 3.83
CA THR A 26 7.55 -15.92 5.19
C THR A 26 6.02 -15.92 5.25
N ASP A 27 5.33 -15.86 4.10
CA ASP A 27 3.87 -15.81 4.06
C ASP A 27 3.25 -17.22 4.05
N PRO A 28 2.46 -17.60 5.08
CA PRO A 28 1.78 -18.89 5.13
C PRO A 28 0.79 -19.16 4.00
N GLN A 29 0.33 -18.13 3.28
CA GLN A 29 -0.57 -18.27 2.13
C GLN A 29 0.17 -18.64 0.84
N ALA A 30 1.50 -18.55 0.82
CA ALA A 30 2.30 -18.89 -0.34
C ALA A 30 2.46 -20.40 -0.50
N THR A 31 2.53 -20.85 -1.74
CA THR A 31 2.72 -22.28 -2.07
C THR A 31 4.12 -22.79 -1.71
N ASN A 32 5.08 -21.88 -1.59
CA ASN A 32 6.47 -22.15 -1.21
C ASN A 32 6.82 -21.56 0.17
N PHE A 33 5.84 -21.43 1.06
CA PHE A 33 6.07 -21.00 2.44
C PHE A 33 7.17 -21.80 3.14
N ASN A 34 8.08 -21.11 3.78
CA ASN A 34 9.15 -21.69 4.57
C ASN A 34 9.00 -21.31 6.04
N ALA A 35 8.48 -22.24 6.85
CA ALA A 35 8.27 -22.03 8.28
C ALA A 35 9.57 -21.73 9.07
N GLY A 36 10.74 -22.05 8.52
CA GLY A 36 12.04 -21.70 9.11
C GLY A 36 12.58 -20.33 8.71
N ALA A 37 11.95 -19.65 7.73
CA ALA A 37 12.36 -18.32 7.31
C ALA A 37 11.96 -17.28 8.37
N VAL A 38 12.92 -16.42 8.72
CA VAL A 38 12.70 -15.28 9.64
C VAL A 38 12.81 -13.95 8.93
N GLN A 39 13.21 -13.98 7.67
CA GLN A 39 13.29 -12.80 6.81
C GLN A 39 12.74 -13.14 5.43
N ASN A 40 11.81 -12.32 4.96
CA ASN A 40 11.27 -12.40 3.61
C ASN A 40 12.32 -12.01 2.57
N ASP A 41 12.43 -12.79 1.51
CA ASP A 41 13.32 -12.54 0.36
C ASP A 41 12.54 -12.18 -0.92
N GLY A 42 11.24 -11.99 -0.83
CA GLY A 42 10.36 -11.71 -1.95
C GLY A 42 10.10 -12.89 -2.88
N SER A 43 10.50 -14.11 -2.50
CA SER A 43 10.35 -15.34 -3.28
C SER A 43 8.98 -16.00 -3.16
N CYS A 44 8.05 -15.43 -2.38
CA CYS A 44 6.73 -16.02 -2.18
C CYS A 44 5.97 -16.18 -3.51
N LEU A 45 5.44 -17.37 -3.73
CA LEU A 45 4.62 -17.73 -4.88
C LEU A 45 3.19 -17.99 -4.44
N TYR A 46 2.24 -17.37 -5.12
CA TYR A 46 0.82 -17.48 -4.79
C TYR A 46 0.07 -18.26 -5.86
N PRO A 47 -0.98 -19.02 -5.49
CA PRO A 47 -1.86 -19.63 -6.47
C PRO A 47 -2.60 -18.53 -7.25
N MET A 48 -3.07 -18.87 -8.46
CA MET A 48 -3.96 -18.00 -9.21
C MET A 48 -5.14 -17.60 -8.32
N THR A 49 -5.34 -16.29 -8.18
CA THR A 49 -6.35 -15.73 -7.27
C THR A 49 -7.33 -14.91 -8.07
N GLY A 50 -8.61 -15.26 -8.00
CA GLY A 50 -9.69 -14.47 -8.57
C GLY A 50 -10.50 -13.76 -7.50
N TYR A 51 -10.95 -12.56 -7.80
CA TYR A 51 -11.83 -11.75 -6.97
C TYR A 51 -12.92 -11.11 -7.80
N SER A 52 -14.16 -11.30 -7.39
CA SER A 52 -15.31 -10.64 -8.01
C SER A 52 -15.62 -9.36 -7.25
N ALA A 53 -15.17 -8.24 -7.79
CA ALA A 53 -15.43 -6.93 -7.20
C ALA A 53 -16.94 -6.60 -7.22
N ALA A 54 -17.40 -5.94 -6.16
CA ALA A 54 -18.79 -5.51 -6.09
C ALA A 54 -19.00 -4.25 -6.95
N TYR A 55 -19.95 -4.28 -7.87
CA TYR A 55 -20.41 -3.05 -8.53
C TYR A 55 -21.04 -2.12 -7.49
N ILE A 56 -20.60 -0.87 -7.46
CA ILE A 56 -21.13 0.13 -6.52
C ILE A 56 -22.03 1.13 -7.25
N SER A 57 -21.49 1.86 -8.23
CA SER A 57 -22.25 2.89 -8.95
C SER A 57 -21.66 3.18 -10.33
N ASN A 58 -22.43 3.82 -11.21
CA ASN A 58 -21.89 4.51 -12.36
C ASN A 58 -21.41 5.90 -11.95
N LEU A 59 -20.29 6.33 -12.49
CA LEU A 59 -19.85 7.72 -12.38
C LEU A 59 -20.67 8.64 -13.29
N GLY A 60 -20.77 9.92 -12.93
CA GLY A 60 -21.36 10.93 -13.79
C GLY A 60 -20.58 11.09 -15.10
N ILE A 61 -21.27 11.56 -16.16
CA ILE A 61 -20.66 11.74 -17.49
C ILE A 61 -19.46 12.71 -17.49
N GLY A 62 -19.34 13.57 -16.50
CA GLY A 62 -18.20 14.46 -16.31
C GLY A 62 -16.90 13.73 -15.93
N LEU A 63 -16.97 12.44 -15.57
CA LEU A 63 -15.83 11.57 -15.23
C LEU A 63 -15.81 10.34 -16.16
N ARG A 64 -16.10 10.54 -17.46
CA ARG A 64 -16.17 9.43 -18.42
C ARG A 64 -14.81 8.79 -18.74
N GLU A 65 -13.75 9.56 -18.64
CA GLU A 65 -12.36 9.16 -18.82
C GLU A 65 -11.63 9.22 -17.46
N ILE A 66 -12.24 8.67 -16.40
CA ILE A 66 -11.64 8.69 -15.08
C ILE A 66 -10.29 7.97 -15.09
N SER A 67 -9.23 8.66 -14.68
CA SER A 67 -7.87 8.13 -14.64
C SER A 67 -7.29 8.05 -13.23
N GLY A 68 -7.62 8.94 -12.31
CA GLY A 68 -7.13 8.91 -10.93
C GLY A 68 -8.24 8.75 -9.90
N LEU A 69 -7.96 8.04 -8.79
CA LEU A 69 -8.87 7.90 -7.64
C LEU A 69 -8.08 7.78 -6.33
N ASN A 70 -8.30 8.71 -5.41
CA ASN A 70 -7.61 8.73 -4.11
C ASN A 70 -8.56 9.12 -2.98
N PHE A 71 -8.43 8.48 -1.82
CA PHE A 71 -9.13 8.89 -0.60
C PHE A 71 -8.18 9.65 0.31
N SER A 72 -8.46 10.92 0.53
CA SER A 72 -7.65 11.77 1.39
C SER A 72 -8.46 12.91 1.96
N ASN A 73 -8.12 13.35 3.16
CA ASN A 73 -8.81 14.42 3.87
C ASN A 73 -10.34 14.21 4.00
N GLY A 74 -10.76 12.93 4.12
CA GLY A 74 -12.15 12.53 4.28
C GLY A 74 -12.99 12.52 2.99
N GLU A 75 -12.38 12.76 1.83
CA GLU A 75 -13.06 12.82 0.53
C GLU A 75 -12.38 11.91 -0.50
N TRP A 76 -13.15 11.46 -1.49
CA TRP A 76 -12.65 10.76 -2.65
C TRP A 76 -12.37 11.75 -3.77
N TRP A 77 -11.13 11.80 -4.24
CA TRP A 77 -10.66 12.69 -5.29
C TRP A 77 -10.46 11.90 -6.59
N ALA A 78 -10.92 12.49 -7.70
CA ALA A 78 -10.82 11.90 -9.02
C ALA A 78 -10.62 12.97 -10.09
N HIS A 79 -10.05 12.60 -11.22
CA HIS A 79 -9.94 13.45 -12.42
C HIS A 79 -10.13 12.62 -13.68
N ASN A 80 -10.26 13.29 -14.82
CA ASN A 80 -10.18 12.64 -16.12
C ASN A 80 -8.75 12.69 -16.66
N ASP A 81 -8.48 11.79 -17.58
CA ASP A 81 -7.33 11.76 -18.47
C ASP A 81 -7.28 13.01 -19.37
N SER A 82 -6.49 12.97 -20.43
CA SER A 82 -6.26 14.04 -21.41
C SER A 82 -7.52 14.52 -22.13
N GLY A 83 -7.44 15.72 -22.72
CA GLY A 83 -8.53 16.29 -23.52
C GLY A 83 -9.67 16.93 -22.73
N PHE A 84 -9.50 17.10 -21.43
CA PHE A 84 -10.42 17.81 -20.54
C PHE A 84 -9.79 19.08 -19.97
N ASP A 85 -10.63 19.95 -19.40
CA ASP A 85 -10.16 21.09 -18.63
C ASP A 85 -9.31 20.61 -17.43
N PRO A 86 -8.38 21.43 -16.92
CA PRO A 86 -7.55 21.07 -15.76
C PRO A 86 -8.37 21.09 -14.47
N GLU A 87 -9.24 20.09 -14.34
CA GLU A 87 -10.24 19.96 -13.29
C GLU A 87 -10.12 18.61 -12.58
N PHE A 88 -10.33 18.64 -11.27
CA PHE A 88 -10.49 17.43 -10.48
C PHE A 88 -11.74 17.55 -9.59
N PHE A 89 -12.20 16.43 -9.08
CA PHE A 89 -13.50 16.32 -8.45
C PHE A 89 -13.41 15.61 -7.11
N SER A 90 -14.21 16.09 -6.14
CA SER A 90 -14.58 15.25 -5.01
C SER A 90 -15.84 14.46 -5.41
N VAL A 91 -15.84 13.14 -5.18
CA VAL A 91 -16.91 12.24 -5.61
C VAL A 91 -17.50 11.45 -4.45
N ASN A 92 -18.78 11.10 -4.56
CA ASN A 92 -19.43 10.16 -3.66
C ASN A 92 -19.47 8.77 -4.32
N PRO A 93 -18.67 7.80 -3.86
CA PRO A 93 -18.61 6.49 -4.49
C PRO A 93 -19.95 5.74 -4.49
N SER A 94 -20.79 5.94 -3.47
CA SER A 94 -22.04 5.19 -3.33
C SER A 94 -23.08 5.49 -4.43
N ASN A 95 -22.96 6.63 -5.12
CA ASN A 95 -23.89 7.03 -6.17
C ASN A 95 -23.19 7.66 -7.40
N GLY A 96 -21.86 7.76 -7.39
CA GLY A 96 -21.06 8.30 -8.50
C GLY A 96 -21.19 9.81 -8.73
N ALA A 97 -21.83 10.54 -7.83
CA ALA A 97 -22.03 11.97 -7.99
C ALA A 97 -20.77 12.77 -7.67
N SER A 98 -20.43 13.78 -8.47
CA SER A 98 -19.44 14.79 -8.13
C SER A 98 -20.02 15.71 -7.06
N ILE A 99 -19.31 15.87 -5.94
CA ILE A 99 -19.67 16.75 -4.83
C ILE A 99 -19.04 18.12 -5.03
N LYS A 100 -17.75 18.14 -5.40
CA LYS A 100 -17.00 19.34 -5.69
C LYS A 100 -16.35 19.22 -7.07
N LYS A 101 -16.20 20.33 -7.74
CA LYS A 101 -15.44 20.50 -8.96
C LYS A 101 -14.42 21.61 -8.73
N ILE A 102 -13.15 21.30 -8.89
CA ILE A 102 -12.02 22.19 -8.63
C ILE A 102 -11.29 22.41 -9.95
N ASN A 103 -11.20 23.67 -10.40
CA ASN A 103 -10.41 24.05 -11.57
C ASN A 103 -9.08 24.64 -11.14
N LEU A 104 -7.98 24.22 -11.75
CA LEU A 104 -6.66 24.80 -11.56
C LEU A 104 -6.45 25.91 -12.61
N LYS A 105 -6.57 27.17 -12.21
CA LYS A 105 -6.42 28.31 -13.10
C LYS A 105 -5.00 28.33 -13.71
N ASP A 106 -4.94 28.52 -15.02
CA ASP A 106 -3.70 28.57 -15.82
C ASP A 106 -2.91 27.23 -15.88
N ALA A 107 -3.43 26.13 -15.29
CA ALA A 107 -2.93 24.78 -15.52
C ALA A 107 -3.34 24.23 -16.89
N GLN A 108 -2.79 23.08 -17.25
CA GLN A 108 -3.19 22.33 -18.44
C GLN A 108 -3.32 20.86 -18.07
N ASN A 109 -4.41 20.22 -18.45
CA ASN A 109 -4.48 18.78 -18.51
C ASN A 109 -3.99 18.36 -19.90
N ARG A 110 -2.70 18.01 -19.99
CA ARG A 110 -2.13 17.49 -21.24
C ARG A 110 -2.33 15.99 -21.33
N ASP A 111 -2.08 15.32 -20.20
CA ASP A 111 -2.16 13.87 -20.06
C ASP A 111 -2.10 13.51 -18.57
N TRP A 112 -3.21 13.81 -17.85
CA TRP A 112 -3.30 13.51 -16.41
C TRP A 112 -3.68 12.05 -16.22
N GLU A 113 -2.87 11.32 -15.42
CA GLU A 113 -2.99 9.88 -15.33
C GLU A 113 -3.36 9.38 -13.93
N ASP A 114 -2.79 9.94 -12.86
CA ASP A 114 -3.10 9.46 -11.51
C ASP A 114 -3.08 10.59 -10.48
N VAL A 115 -3.67 10.31 -9.31
CA VAL A 115 -3.76 11.21 -8.16
C VAL A 115 -3.39 10.52 -6.87
N CYS A 116 -2.50 11.13 -6.07
CA CYS A 116 -2.20 10.68 -4.72
C CYS A 116 -2.12 11.86 -3.74
N ALA A 117 -1.89 11.60 -2.45
CA ALA A 117 -1.80 12.64 -1.42
C ALA A 117 -0.82 12.28 -0.31
N ASP A 118 -0.27 13.33 0.36
CA ASP A 118 0.62 13.21 1.52
C ASP A 118 -0.07 13.59 2.86
N GLY A 119 -1.39 13.77 2.83
CA GLY A 119 -2.19 14.26 3.96
C GLY A 119 -2.24 15.79 4.07
N THR A 120 -1.34 16.52 3.42
CA THR A 120 -1.29 17.99 3.35
C THR A 120 -1.61 18.51 1.95
N ASN A 121 -1.14 17.79 0.95
CA ASN A 121 -1.27 18.14 -0.46
C ASN A 121 -1.88 17.00 -1.25
N LEU A 122 -2.61 17.35 -2.29
CA LEU A 122 -3.02 16.48 -3.39
C LEU A 122 -2.02 16.65 -4.53
N TYR A 123 -1.63 15.55 -5.15
CA TYR A 123 -0.71 15.48 -6.28
C TYR A 123 -1.44 14.93 -7.50
N LEU A 124 -1.47 15.68 -8.60
CA LEU A 124 -2.08 15.31 -9.88
C LEU A 124 -0.98 15.16 -10.91
N GLY A 125 -0.85 13.97 -11.48
CA GLY A 125 0.23 13.63 -12.38
C GLY A 125 -0.07 13.98 -13.83
N ASP A 126 0.56 15.02 -14.40
CA ASP A 126 0.55 15.37 -15.83
C ASP A 126 1.76 14.72 -16.50
N PHE A 127 1.71 13.38 -16.63
CA PHE A 127 2.90 12.62 -16.99
C PHE A 127 2.67 11.47 -18.00
N GLY A 128 1.49 11.29 -18.52
CA GLY A 128 1.26 10.41 -19.66
C GLY A 128 2.16 10.80 -20.83
N ASN A 129 2.67 9.82 -21.56
CA ASN A 129 3.65 10.03 -22.61
C ASN A 129 3.53 8.95 -23.70
N ASN A 130 2.31 8.66 -24.11
CA ASN A 130 1.92 7.61 -25.05
C ASN A 130 2.77 7.60 -26.35
N SER A 131 3.20 8.79 -26.79
CA SER A 131 4.02 8.96 -28.00
C SER A 131 5.54 9.07 -27.74
N ASN A 132 6.00 8.89 -26.51
CA ASN A 132 7.42 8.96 -26.11
C ASN A 132 8.09 10.34 -26.25
N ASN A 133 7.40 11.37 -26.69
CA ASN A 133 8.00 12.63 -27.11
C ASN A 133 7.84 13.80 -26.14
N ARG A 134 7.15 13.60 -25.01
CA ARG A 134 6.94 14.65 -24.04
C ARG A 134 8.22 14.98 -23.25
N GLN A 135 8.52 16.28 -23.13
CA GLN A 135 9.64 16.85 -22.38
C GLN A 135 9.17 17.81 -21.28
N ASN A 136 7.86 17.83 -21.03
CA ASN A 136 7.19 18.72 -20.08
C ASN A 136 6.37 17.95 -19.05
N LEU A 137 6.86 16.78 -18.67
CA LEU A 137 6.24 15.95 -17.65
C LEU A 137 6.34 16.62 -16.28
N GLY A 138 5.35 16.43 -15.44
CA GLY A 138 5.38 16.94 -14.07
C GLY A 138 4.12 16.64 -13.28
N ILE A 139 4.06 17.18 -12.08
CA ILE A 139 3.03 16.88 -11.10
C ILE A 139 2.54 18.19 -10.50
N TYR A 140 1.24 18.44 -10.57
CA TYR A 140 0.62 19.55 -9.86
C TYR A 140 0.50 19.19 -8.38
N LYS A 141 1.05 20.03 -7.52
CA LYS A 141 0.95 19.93 -6.07
C LYS A 141 -0.03 20.97 -5.55
N VAL A 142 -1.18 20.54 -5.06
CA VAL A 142 -2.28 21.37 -4.60
C VAL A 142 -2.46 21.20 -3.09
N PRO A 143 -2.15 22.20 -2.26
CA PRO A 143 -2.41 22.12 -0.83
C PRO A 143 -3.91 21.96 -0.54
N PHE A 144 -4.30 21.08 0.38
CA PHE A 144 -5.70 20.97 0.81
C PHE A 144 -6.24 22.28 1.40
N SER A 145 -5.38 23.14 1.94
CA SER A 145 -5.76 24.47 2.42
C SER A 145 -6.24 25.42 1.31
N ALA A 146 -5.89 25.15 0.05
CA ALA A 146 -6.39 25.90 -1.11
C ALA A 146 -7.76 25.39 -1.59
N ILE A 147 -8.19 24.21 -1.11
CA ILE A 147 -9.45 23.58 -1.47
C ILE A 147 -10.50 23.92 -0.42
N GLY A 148 -11.49 24.73 -0.80
CA GLY A 148 -12.61 25.13 0.07
C GLY A 148 -13.78 24.15 0.04
N ASN A 149 -14.92 24.60 0.56
CA ASN A 149 -16.15 23.78 0.65
C ASN A 149 -17.17 24.05 -0.46
N SER A 150 -16.87 24.97 -1.39
CA SER A 150 -17.78 25.28 -2.50
C SER A 150 -17.86 24.12 -3.49
N SER A 151 -19.06 23.86 -4.03
CA SER A 151 -19.26 22.82 -5.03
C SER A 151 -18.57 23.11 -6.37
N ASN A 152 -18.31 24.37 -6.68
CA ASN A 152 -17.49 24.82 -7.80
C ASN A 152 -16.44 25.80 -7.29
N GLN A 153 -15.19 25.55 -7.60
CA GLN A 153 -14.07 26.35 -7.11
C GLN A 153 -12.98 26.48 -8.15
N THR A 154 -12.27 27.61 -8.13
CA THR A 154 -11.03 27.82 -8.86
C THR A 154 -9.90 28.02 -7.86
N VAL A 155 -8.85 27.24 -7.97
CA VAL A 155 -7.57 27.41 -7.26
C VAL A 155 -6.67 28.27 -8.16
N ASN A 156 -6.19 29.40 -7.68
CA ASN A 156 -5.37 30.31 -8.48
C ASN A 156 -3.95 29.74 -8.66
N ALA A 157 -3.26 30.17 -9.71
CA ALA A 157 -1.90 29.71 -10.01
C ALA A 157 -0.87 29.99 -8.89
N SER A 158 -1.13 30.94 -7.99
CA SER A 158 -0.29 31.22 -6.82
C SER A 158 -0.55 30.29 -5.63
N GLU A 159 -1.59 29.45 -5.68
CA GLU A 159 -2.04 28.60 -4.59
C GLU A 159 -1.64 27.12 -4.78
N TYR A 160 -1.09 26.77 -5.94
CA TYR A 160 -0.54 25.45 -6.23
C TYR A 160 0.86 25.58 -6.86
N SER A 161 1.57 24.48 -7.01
CA SER A 161 2.86 24.44 -7.69
C SER A 161 2.93 23.28 -8.66
N PHE A 162 3.88 23.35 -9.61
CA PHE A 162 4.17 22.29 -10.57
C PHE A 162 5.59 21.78 -10.32
N VAL A 163 5.74 20.48 -10.15
CA VAL A 163 7.01 19.77 -9.94
C VAL A 163 7.40 19.12 -11.28
N PRO A 164 8.25 19.74 -12.09
CA PRO A 164 8.69 19.15 -13.34
C PRO A 164 9.67 18.01 -13.10
N PHE A 165 9.64 16.99 -13.96
CA PHE A 165 10.65 15.95 -13.98
C PHE A 165 10.94 15.45 -15.39
N ALA A 166 12.05 14.70 -15.54
CA ALA A 166 12.38 13.95 -16.75
C ALA A 166 13.00 12.62 -16.33
N TYR A 167 12.67 11.55 -17.03
CA TYR A 167 13.26 10.23 -16.75
C TYR A 167 14.78 10.26 -16.96
N PRO A 168 15.57 9.76 -16.01
CA PRO A 168 17.04 9.83 -16.08
C PRO A 168 17.62 8.96 -17.20
N ASP A 169 16.86 7.99 -17.70
CA ASP A 169 17.24 7.04 -18.72
C ASP A 169 16.51 7.24 -20.06
N GLN A 170 15.61 8.24 -20.20
CA GLN A 170 15.02 8.61 -21.48
C GLN A 170 15.96 9.59 -22.22
N ILE A 171 16.68 9.08 -23.18
CA ILE A 171 17.65 9.87 -23.99
C ILE A 171 17.13 10.14 -25.39
N ASP A 172 16.09 9.45 -25.83
CA ASP A 172 15.46 9.60 -27.15
C ASP A 172 13.98 9.99 -26.96
N PHE A 173 13.62 11.13 -27.56
CA PHE A 173 12.28 11.69 -27.55
C PHE A 173 11.63 11.61 -28.95
N THR A 174 12.10 10.69 -29.77
CA THR A 174 11.49 10.43 -31.07
C THR A 174 10.08 9.90 -30.87
N ASN A 175 9.15 10.47 -31.61
CA ASN A 175 7.76 10.01 -31.60
C ASN A 175 7.68 8.55 -32.06
N VAL A 176 7.06 7.71 -31.26
CA VAL A 176 6.87 6.28 -31.55
C VAL A 176 5.38 5.96 -31.68
N PRO A 177 5.03 4.84 -32.32
CA PRO A 177 3.66 4.34 -32.23
C PRO A 177 3.22 4.17 -30.76
N GLU A 178 1.98 4.46 -30.46
CA GLU A 178 1.43 4.46 -29.10
C GLU A 178 1.76 3.19 -28.28
N ASP A 179 1.71 2.03 -28.92
CA ASP A 179 2.01 0.74 -28.28
C ASP A 179 3.50 0.40 -28.15
N SER A 180 4.40 1.37 -28.33
CA SER A 180 5.84 1.14 -28.38
C SER A 180 6.64 1.94 -27.35
N THR A 181 6.00 2.74 -26.51
CA THR A 181 6.68 3.52 -25.47
C THR A 181 6.92 2.70 -24.22
N VAL A 182 8.00 3.01 -23.50
CA VAL A 182 8.32 2.45 -22.17
C VAL A 182 8.37 3.53 -21.09
N PHE A 183 8.17 4.80 -21.50
CA PHE A 183 8.23 5.98 -20.62
C PHE A 183 6.85 6.65 -20.48
N ASP A 184 5.80 5.85 -20.48
CA ASP A 184 4.45 6.27 -20.25
C ASP A 184 4.09 6.00 -18.77
N CYS A 185 3.99 7.04 -17.94
CA CYS A 185 3.62 6.87 -16.55
C CYS A 185 2.11 6.95 -16.43
N GLU A 186 1.52 6.05 -15.65
CA GLU A 186 0.08 5.98 -15.48
C GLU A 186 -0.34 5.74 -14.02
N ALA A 187 0.64 5.60 -13.11
CA ALA A 187 0.33 5.27 -11.73
C ALA A 187 1.30 5.96 -10.77
N MET A 188 0.77 6.44 -9.63
CA MET A 188 1.56 7.20 -8.67
C MET A 188 1.08 6.97 -7.24
N VAL A 189 2.02 6.82 -6.29
CA VAL A 189 1.74 6.85 -4.85
C VAL A 189 2.69 7.79 -4.13
N PHE A 190 2.25 8.36 -3.01
CA PHE A 190 3.13 9.03 -2.06
C PHE A 190 3.50 8.07 -0.93
N ALA A 191 4.77 7.79 -0.78
CA ALA A 191 5.29 6.91 0.27
C ALA A 191 6.67 7.39 0.73
N GLN A 192 7.00 7.18 1.99
CA GLN A 192 8.33 7.45 2.55
C GLN A 192 8.88 8.86 2.24
N GLY A 193 7.98 9.87 2.12
CA GLY A 193 8.34 11.25 1.82
C GLY A 193 8.66 11.54 0.35
N LYS A 194 8.38 10.61 -0.56
CA LYS A 194 8.63 10.70 -2.00
C LYS A 194 7.38 10.40 -2.82
N LEU A 195 7.38 10.85 -4.07
CA LEU A 195 6.43 10.39 -5.08
C LEU A 195 7.04 9.21 -5.84
N HIS A 196 6.32 8.11 -5.90
CA HIS A 196 6.71 6.89 -6.59
C HIS A 196 5.83 6.71 -7.82
N LEU A 197 6.47 6.61 -8.97
CA LEU A 197 5.85 6.54 -10.29
C LEU A 197 6.01 5.14 -10.86
N PHE A 198 4.99 4.63 -11.53
CA PHE A 198 5.01 3.31 -12.18
C PHE A 198 4.58 3.46 -13.63
N THR A 199 5.42 2.98 -14.57
CA THR A 199 5.15 3.13 -15.99
C THR A 199 4.22 2.05 -16.52
N LYS A 200 3.42 2.43 -17.53
CA LYS A 200 2.66 1.53 -18.41
C LYS A 200 3.51 1.18 -19.62
N ASN A 201 4.34 0.16 -19.49
CA ASN A 201 5.23 -0.25 -20.55
C ASN A 201 4.50 -1.13 -21.57
N ARG A 202 3.99 -0.51 -22.62
CA ARG A 202 3.18 -1.17 -23.66
C ARG A 202 4.00 -2.12 -24.53
N LYS A 203 5.34 -1.98 -24.56
CA LYS A 203 6.24 -2.81 -25.35
C LYS A 203 6.54 -4.16 -24.69
N GLU A 204 6.77 -4.15 -23.38
CA GLU A 204 7.29 -5.32 -22.64
C GLU A 204 6.30 -5.86 -21.61
N TYR A 205 5.20 -5.14 -21.36
CA TYR A 205 4.19 -5.49 -20.35
C TYR A 205 4.79 -5.59 -18.94
N GLN A 206 5.73 -4.69 -18.69
CA GLN A 206 6.40 -4.49 -17.41
C GLN A 206 6.03 -3.12 -16.84
N THR A 207 6.39 -2.88 -15.60
CA THR A 207 6.37 -1.54 -15.03
C THR A 207 7.76 -1.20 -14.50
N THR A 208 8.21 0.02 -14.78
CA THR A 208 9.42 0.58 -14.18
C THR A 208 9.01 1.55 -13.08
N HIS A 209 9.60 1.37 -11.93
CA HIS A 209 9.39 2.20 -10.76
C HIS A 209 10.48 3.28 -10.67
N TYR A 210 10.03 4.53 -10.57
CA TYR A 210 10.86 5.71 -10.32
C TYR A 210 10.42 6.37 -9.01
N ALA A 211 11.36 7.05 -8.33
CA ALA A 211 11.06 7.82 -7.13
C ALA A 211 11.52 9.28 -7.31
N ILE A 212 10.65 10.23 -6.97
CA ILE A 212 10.94 11.66 -6.96
C ILE A 212 11.08 12.13 -5.52
N ASP A 213 12.23 12.65 -5.16
CA ASP A 213 12.48 13.34 -3.89
C ASP A 213 11.95 14.79 -3.99
N LEU A 214 10.91 15.10 -3.24
CA LEU A 214 10.29 16.43 -3.24
C LEU A 214 11.15 17.53 -2.60
N GLY A 215 12.20 17.18 -1.88
CA GLY A 215 13.11 18.15 -1.26
C GLY A 215 14.06 18.80 -2.27
N ASN A 216 14.41 18.09 -3.35
CA ASN A 216 15.35 18.55 -4.37
C ASN A 216 14.88 18.30 -5.80
N ASN A 217 13.69 17.74 -5.99
CA ASN A 217 13.09 17.35 -7.27
C ASN A 217 13.95 16.37 -8.09
N SER A 218 14.82 15.59 -7.43
CA SER A 218 15.58 14.56 -8.12
C SER A 218 14.73 13.32 -8.35
N ILE A 219 14.84 12.74 -9.54
CA ILE A 219 14.19 11.47 -9.88
C ILE A 219 15.23 10.37 -10.05
N GLN A 220 14.93 9.18 -9.56
CA GLN A 220 15.76 8.00 -9.66
C GLN A 220 14.95 6.83 -10.20
N LYS A 221 15.56 6.04 -11.09
CA LYS A 221 15.05 4.72 -11.45
C LYS A 221 15.39 3.75 -10.33
N ILE A 222 14.40 3.06 -9.78
CA ILE A 222 14.57 2.16 -8.63
C ILE A 222 14.66 0.71 -9.10
N GLU A 223 13.62 0.22 -9.77
CA GLU A 223 13.49 -1.19 -10.13
C GLU A 223 12.53 -1.38 -11.31
N THR A 224 12.49 -2.58 -11.87
CA THR A 224 11.54 -2.95 -12.93
C THR A 224 10.89 -4.29 -12.55
N PHE A 225 9.62 -4.44 -12.86
CA PHE A 225 8.83 -5.60 -12.52
C PHE A 225 8.01 -6.10 -13.71
N ASP A 226 8.02 -7.42 -13.93
CA ASP A 226 7.15 -8.08 -14.91
C ASP A 226 5.70 -8.09 -14.36
N SER A 227 4.95 -7.04 -14.68
CA SER A 227 3.56 -6.87 -14.27
C SER A 227 2.60 -7.79 -15.02
N GLN A 228 3.06 -8.44 -16.08
CA GLN A 228 2.24 -9.32 -16.92
C GLN A 228 0.98 -8.63 -17.45
N GLY A 229 1.10 -7.35 -17.75
CA GLY A 229 0.02 -6.47 -18.21
C GLY A 229 0.40 -5.01 -18.07
N LEU A 230 -0.51 -4.13 -18.44
CA LEU A 230 -0.34 -2.69 -18.42
C LEU A 230 -0.80 -2.16 -17.06
N ILE A 231 0.09 -1.49 -16.33
CA ILE A 231 -0.27 -0.80 -15.07
C ILE A 231 -0.85 0.57 -15.41
N THR A 232 -1.98 0.89 -14.81
CA THR A 232 -2.79 2.07 -15.13
C THR A 232 -3.23 2.86 -13.89
N GLY A 233 -2.94 2.39 -12.68
CA GLY A 233 -3.24 3.12 -11.46
C GLY A 233 -2.61 2.48 -10.25
N ALA A 234 -2.37 3.26 -9.21
CA ALA A 234 -1.76 2.82 -7.98
C ALA A 234 -2.41 3.45 -6.73
N SER A 235 -2.37 2.74 -5.63
CA SER A 235 -2.71 3.29 -4.32
C SER A 235 -1.89 2.63 -3.23
N ILE A 236 -1.63 3.38 -2.16
CA ILE A 236 -1.03 2.86 -0.95
C ILE A 236 -2.05 2.89 0.20
N THR A 237 -2.03 1.88 1.05
CA THR A 237 -2.89 1.84 2.24
C THR A 237 -2.56 2.97 3.21
N PRO A 238 -3.53 3.44 4.04
CA PRO A 238 -3.29 4.51 5.02
C PRO A 238 -2.14 4.25 5.99
N ASP A 239 -1.85 2.98 6.32
CA ASP A 239 -0.69 2.60 7.15
C ASP A 239 0.64 2.53 6.39
N GLY A 240 0.63 2.78 5.09
CA GLY A 240 1.82 2.79 4.25
C GLY A 240 2.47 1.42 4.02
N LYS A 241 1.78 0.31 4.31
CA LYS A 241 2.37 -1.04 4.32
C LYS A 241 2.00 -1.90 3.12
N THR A 242 1.01 -1.50 2.35
CA THR A 242 0.56 -2.23 1.16
C THR A 242 0.35 -1.26 0.00
N ILE A 243 0.90 -1.60 -1.16
CA ILE A 243 0.61 -0.92 -2.41
C ILE A 243 -0.24 -1.86 -3.26
N ALA A 244 -1.29 -1.33 -3.86
CA ALA A 244 -2.00 -1.98 -4.95
C ALA A 244 -1.68 -1.26 -6.25
N LEU A 245 -1.29 -2.02 -7.27
CA LEU A 245 -1.24 -1.57 -8.66
C LEU A 245 -2.40 -2.21 -9.38
N VAL A 246 -3.16 -1.45 -10.16
CA VAL A 246 -4.20 -2.01 -11.05
C VAL A 246 -3.81 -1.88 -12.49
N GLY A 247 -4.48 -2.66 -13.32
CA GLY A 247 -4.26 -2.60 -14.75
C GLY A 247 -5.01 -3.68 -15.51
N TYR A 248 -4.70 -3.78 -16.79
CA TYR A 248 -5.32 -4.76 -17.66
C TYR A 248 -4.32 -5.40 -18.62
N ASP A 249 -4.70 -6.57 -19.13
CA ASP A 249 -3.99 -7.27 -20.20
C ASP A 249 -4.96 -7.52 -21.35
N LEU A 250 -4.68 -6.98 -22.51
CA LEU A 250 -5.49 -7.14 -23.73
C LEU A 250 -4.95 -8.23 -24.65
N ARG A 251 -3.86 -8.92 -24.30
CA ARG A 251 -3.31 -10.05 -25.06
C ARG A 251 -4.19 -11.29 -24.80
N GLY A 252 -4.76 -11.85 -25.82
CA GLY A 252 -5.65 -13.01 -25.70
C GLY A 252 -7.04 -12.66 -25.17
N LEU A 253 -7.45 -13.23 -24.03
CA LEU A 253 -8.71 -12.89 -23.37
C LEU A 253 -8.47 -11.67 -22.47
N PRO A 254 -9.12 -10.52 -22.78
CA PRO A 254 -8.91 -9.30 -22.02
C PRO A 254 -9.24 -9.47 -20.54
N ALA A 255 -8.26 -9.23 -19.67
CA ALA A 255 -8.35 -9.40 -18.23
C ALA A 255 -8.00 -8.12 -17.48
N VAL A 256 -8.64 -7.92 -16.35
CA VAL A 256 -8.33 -6.84 -15.40
C VAL A 256 -7.73 -7.45 -14.15
N PHE A 257 -6.70 -6.83 -13.61
CA PHE A 257 -5.98 -7.36 -12.45
C PHE A 257 -5.56 -6.28 -11.47
N SER A 258 -5.20 -6.73 -10.27
CA SER A 258 -4.45 -5.96 -9.28
C SER A 258 -3.23 -6.75 -8.81
N TRP A 259 -2.09 -6.09 -8.66
CA TRP A 259 -0.98 -6.58 -7.89
C TRP A 259 -1.04 -5.98 -6.49
N LEU A 260 -0.98 -6.82 -5.47
CA LEU A 260 -0.75 -6.40 -4.09
C LEU A 260 0.72 -6.59 -3.76
N LEU A 261 1.35 -5.53 -3.23
CA LEU A 261 2.75 -5.49 -2.82
C LEU A 261 2.79 -5.19 -1.32
N TRP A 262 3.50 -6.00 -0.54
CA TRP A 262 3.67 -5.78 0.89
C TRP A 262 4.94 -6.48 1.41
N ASP A 263 5.33 -6.16 2.63
CA ASP A 263 6.48 -6.78 3.31
C ASP A 263 7.79 -6.64 2.52
N TRP A 264 7.98 -5.50 1.86
CA TRP A 264 9.26 -5.16 1.24
C TRP A 264 10.29 -4.75 2.28
N GLN A 265 11.56 -4.69 1.88
CA GLN A 265 12.66 -4.36 2.79
C GLN A 265 12.45 -2.98 3.42
N PRO A 266 12.35 -2.89 4.78
CA PRO A 266 12.10 -1.64 5.47
C PRO A 266 13.18 -0.57 5.17
N GLY A 267 12.74 0.68 5.00
CA GLY A 267 13.64 1.81 4.73
C GLY A 267 14.25 1.85 3.33
N THR A 268 13.72 1.04 2.40
CA THR A 268 14.09 1.08 0.98
C THR A 268 12.90 1.48 0.12
N ASP A 269 13.17 2.00 -1.07
CA ASP A 269 12.16 2.27 -2.09
C ASP A 269 11.87 1.02 -2.97
N GLN A 270 12.41 -0.15 -2.63
CA GLN A 270 12.30 -1.38 -3.43
C GLN A 270 11.01 -2.15 -3.11
N PHE A 271 9.89 -1.68 -3.60
CA PHE A 271 8.58 -2.27 -3.32
C PHE A 271 8.42 -3.68 -3.91
N PHE A 272 9.10 -3.96 -5.03
CA PHE A 272 9.08 -5.28 -5.65
C PHE A 272 10.03 -6.29 -4.99
N SER A 273 10.78 -5.89 -3.96
CA SER A 273 11.58 -6.82 -3.14
C SER A 273 10.74 -7.63 -2.15
N GLY A 274 9.51 -7.19 -1.87
CA GLY A 274 8.57 -7.85 -0.95
C GLY A 274 7.69 -8.90 -1.60
N ASN A 275 6.62 -9.24 -0.93
CA ASN A 275 5.57 -10.12 -1.44
C ASN A 275 4.81 -9.45 -2.58
N LYS A 276 4.50 -10.23 -3.61
CA LYS A 276 3.79 -9.78 -4.82
C LYS A 276 2.71 -10.78 -5.18
N ARG A 277 1.45 -10.42 -5.01
CA ARG A 277 0.31 -11.29 -5.32
C ARG A 277 -0.56 -10.68 -6.39
N ARG A 278 -0.72 -11.39 -7.50
CA ARG A 278 -1.66 -11.02 -8.56
C ARG A 278 -3.05 -11.52 -8.23
N ILE A 279 -4.04 -10.63 -8.40
CA ILE A 279 -5.45 -10.91 -8.20
C ILE A 279 -6.19 -10.56 -9.50
N GLU A 280 -6.86 -11.54 -10.10
CA GLU A 280 -7.67 -11.34 -11.27
C GLU A 280 -9.03 -10.76 -10.87
N LEU A 281 -9.38 -9.59 -11.40
CA LEU A 281 -10.59 -8.83 -11.09
C LEU A 281 -11.74 -9.10 -12.09
N GLY A 282 -11.47 -9.86 -13.15
CA GLY A 282 -12.45 -10.25 -14.15
C GLY A 282 -12.05 -9.87 -15.58
N SER A 283 -13.01 -9.96 -16.50
CA SER A 283 -12.79 -9.60 -17.90
C SER A 283 -12.94 -8.09 -18.13
N ALA A 284 -12.08 -7.51 -18.95
CA ALA A 284 -12.20 -6.12 -19.37
C ALA A 284 -13.50 -5.85 -20.16
N PHE A 285 -14.11 -6.86 -20.75
CA PHE A 285 -15.43 -6.72 -21.40
C PHE A 285 -16.59 -6.50 -20.43
N THR A 286 -16.42 -6.85 -19.15
CA THR A 286 -17.43 -6.69 -18.11
C THR A 286 -17.09 -5.61 -17.10
N VAL A 287 -15.82 -5.53 -16.70
CA VAL A 287 -15.31 -4.56 -15.74
C VAL A 287 -14.99 -3.23 -16.42
N GLY A 288 -14.55 -3.25 -17.67
CA GLY A 288 -14.01 -2.09 -18.41
C GLY A 288 -12.48 -2.01 -18.28
N GLN A 289 -11.90 -0.99 -18.88
CA GLN A 289 -10.49 -0.64 -18.64
C GLN A 289 -10.39 0.06 -17.28
N VAL A 290 -9.72 -0.57 -16.35
CA VAL A 290 -9.49 -0.01 -15.01
C VAL A 290 -8.32 0.94 -15.08
N GLU A 291 -8.53 2.20 -14.68
CA GLU A 291 -7.53 3.25 -14.75
C GLU A 291 -7.21 3.84 -13.36
N SER A 292 -7.87 3.40 -12.31
CA SER A 292 -7.64 3.97 -10.99
C SER A 292 -8.00 3.04 -9.84
N ILE A 293 -7.33 3.22 -8.69
CA ILE A 293 -7.61 2.53 -7.44
C ILE A 293 -7.34 3.46 -6.26
N GLY A 294 -8.14 3.33 -5.18
CA GLY A 294 -7.94 4.07 -3.94
C GLY A 294 -8.30 3.23 -2.72
N PHE A 295 -7.53 3.36 -1.66
CA PHE A 295 -7.83 2.78 -0.36
C PHE A 295 -8.43 3.81 0.60
N SER A 296 -9.52 3.46 1.29
CA SER A 296 -10.06 4.21 2.43
C SER A 296 -9.71 3.58 3.78
N THR A 297 -9.31 2.32 3.76
CA THR A 297 -8.82 1.57 4.92
C THR A 297 -7.55 0.80 4.53
N ASN A 298 -6.91 0.14 5.48
CA ASN A 298 -5.74 -0.71 5.18
C ASN A 298 -6.08 -1.97 4.38
N ARG A 299 -7.34 -2.19 4.02
CA ARG A 299 -7.81 -3.43 3.39
C ARG A 299 -8.80 -3.21 2.26
N SER A 300 -9.54 -2.12 2.30
CA SER A 300 -10.65 -1.89 1.41
C SER A 300 -10.67 -0.47 0.83
N GLY A 301 -11.33 -0.35 -0.29
CA GLY A 301 -11.49 0.90 -1.02
C GLY A 301 -12.29 0.67 -2.29
N TYR A 302 -11.93 1.42 -3.32
CA TYR A 302 -12.57 1.33 -4.62
C TYR A 302 -11.53 1.35 -5.74
N PHE A 303 -11.89 0.77 -6.88
CA PHE A 303 -11.27 1.06 -8.16
C PHE A 303 -12.33 1.56 -9.15
N ALA A 304 -11.88 2.23 -10.20
CA ALA A 304 -12.78 2.68 -11.23
C ALA A 304 -12.25 2.33 -12.63
N ASN A 305 -13.19 2.11 -13.54
CA ASN A 305 -12.92 1.97 -14.95
C ASN A 305 -13.45 3.19 -15.71
N GLU A 306 -12.76 3.56 -16.77
CA GLU A 306 -13.22 4.55 -17.73
C GLU A 306 -14.36 4.01 -18.62
N ARG A 307 -14.99 4.91 -19.36
CA ARG A 307 -15.95 4.55 -20.41
C ARG A 307 -15.21 3.93 -21.59
N THR A 308 -15.51 2.68 -21.91
CA THR A 308 -14.84 1.95 -22.98
C THR A 308 -15.83 1.45 -24.02
N GLU A 309 -15.45 1.53 -25.30
CA GLU A 309 -16.21 1.00 -26.43
C GLU A 309 -15.37 -0.02 -27.20
N TYR A 310 -15.77 -1.27 -27.17
CA TYR A 310 -15.10 -2.35 -27.88
C TYR A 310 -15.75 -2.60 -29.25
N GLY A 311 -15.02 -2.22 -30.32
CA GLY A 311 -15.44 -2.49 -31.71
C GLY A 311 -16.78 -1.85 -32.12
N GLY A 312 -17.25 -0.82 -31.41
CA GLY A 312 -18.53 -0.16 -31.66
C GLY A 312 -19.79 -1.01 -31.33
N ILE A 313 -19.59 -2.17 -30.68
CA ILE A 313 -20.68 -3.12 -30.35
C ILE A 313 -20.88 -3.23 -28.84
N LEU A 314 -19.79 -3.33 -28.06
CA LEU A 314 -19.84 -3.46 -26.62
C LEU A 314 -19.46 -2.15 -25.95
N PHE A 315 -20.37 -1.64 -25.14
CA PHE A 315 -20.19 -0.43 -24.37
C PHE A 315 -20.12 -0.76 -22.88
N VAL A 316 -19.03 -0.37 -22.23
CA VAL A 316 -18.87 -0.45 -20.77
C VAL A 316 -18.83 0.97 -20.23
N PRO A 317 -19.83 1.40 -19.44
CA PRO A 317 -19.82 2.74 -18.84
C PRO A 317 -18.76 2.86 -17.74
N GLN A 318 -18.36 4.09 -17.43
CA GLN A 318 -17.51 4.40 -16.29
C GLN A 318 -18.19 4.03 -14.98
N ARG A 319 -17.47 3.28 -14.11
CA ARG A 319 -18.04 2.67 -12.90
C ARG A 319 -17.05 2.73 -11.73
N ILE A 320 -17.63 2.69 -10.53
CA ILE A 320 -16.91 2.40 -9.29
C ILE A 320 -17.22 0.99 -8.85
N TRP A 321 -16.17 0.28 -8.44
CA TRP A 321 -16.17 -1.08 -7.93
C TRP A 321 -15.59 -1.11 -6.53
N GLY A 322 -16.21 -1.85 -5.62
CA GLY A 322 -15.71 -2.06 -4.27
C GLY A 322 -14.65 -3.16 -4.22
N ILE A 323 -13.59 -2.92 -3.46
CA ILE A 323 -12.56 -3.91 -3.17
C ILE A 323 -12.42 -4.16 -1.68
N ASP A 324 -12.14 -5.42 -1.33
CA ASP A 324 -11.75 -5.87 0.00
C ASP A 324 -10.69 -6.96 -0.11
N PHE A 325 -9.48 -6.63 0.31
CA PHE A 325 -8.31 -7.52 0.24
C PHE A 325 -8.00 -8.23 1.57
N ASN A 326 -8.94 -8.22 2.53
CA ASN A 326 -8.76 -8.86 3.85
C ASN A 326 -8.27 -10.30 3.77
N THR A 327 -8.77 -11.06 2.79
CA THR A 327 -8.43 -12.49 2.63
C THR A 327 -6.94 -12.71 2.32
N TRP A 328 -6.28 -11.77 1.65
CA TRP A 328 -4.95 -11.99 1.08
C TRP A 328 -3.84 -11.23 1.76
N LEU A 329 -4.16 -10.21 2.52
CA LEU A 329 -3.16 -9.48 3.29
C LEU A 329 -2.98 -10.12 4.66
N PRO A 330 -1.77 -10.11 5.25
CA PRO A 330 -1.53 -10.65 6.57
C PRO A 330 -2.51 -10.10 7.58
N GLU A 331 -2.95 -10.88 8.53
CA GLU A 331 -3.76 -10.33 9.62
C GLU A 331 -3.04 -9.13 10.23
N ILE A 332 -3.76 -8.05 10.46
CA ILE A 332 -3.23 -6.94 11.24
C ILE A 332 -3.14 -7.49 12.67
N VAL A 333 -2.03 -8.12 13.00
CA VAL A 333 -1.66 -8.20 14.40
C VAL A 333 -1.42 -6.75 14.78
N ALA A 334 -2.34 -6.17 15.52
CA ALA A 334 -2.28 -4.78 15.92
C ALA A 334 -1.01 -4.56 16.78
N THR A 335 0.12 -4.35 16.13
CA THR A 335 1.22 -3.59 16.70
C THR A 335 0.80 -2.14 16.53
N GLN A 336 -0.10 -1.66 17.37
CA GLN A 336 -0.35 -0.24 17.45
C GLN A 336 0.98 0.43 17.78
N ASP A 337 1.32 1.41 16.94
CA ASP A 337 2.35 2.37 17.28
C ASP A 337 1.92 3.03 18.63
N PRO A 338 2.71 2.96 19.69
CA PRO A 338 2.27 3.44 21.01
C PRO A 338 1.99 4.96 21.06
N SER A 339 2.09 5.66 19.93
CA SER A 339 2.02 7.12 19.86
C SER A 339 0.63 7.73 19.64
N THR A 340 -0.43 6.95 19.36
CA THR A 340 -1.77 7.51 19.03
C THR A 340 -2.88 7.21 20.03
N SER A 341 -2.68 6.32 21.00
CA SER A 341 -3.63 6.08 22.08
C SER A 341 -3.35 7.02 23.25
N SER A 342 -4.33 7.81 23.66
CA SER A 342 -4.26 8.53 24.93
C SER A 342 -4.27 7.57 26.14
N GLN A 343 -4.51 6.29 25.90
CA GLN A 343 -4.57 5.22 26.86
C GLN A 343 -3.18 4.67 27.17
N LYS A 344 -2.83 4.52 28.42
CA LYS A 344 -1.51 4.08 28.87
C LYS A 344 -1.58 2.68 29.46
N LEU A 345 -0.59 1.85 29.13
CA LEU A 345 -0.30 0.57 29.74
C LEU A 345 1.16 0.53 30.15
N ASN A 346 1.42 0.58 31.47
CA ASN A 346 2.77 0.41 32.03
C ASN A 346 2.83 -0.96 32.71
N ILE A 347 3.94 -1.67 32.57
CA ILE A 347 4.17 -2.99 33.18
C ILE A 347 5.50 -3.00 33.93
N TYR A 348 5.52 -3.59 35.12
CA TYR A 348 6.74 -3.74 35.92
C TYR A 348 6.63 -4.88 36.97
N PRO A 349 7.75 -5.54 37.32
CA PRO A 349 9.04 -5.48 36.63
C PRO A 349 8.96 -6.19 35.26
N ASN A 350 9.83 -5.78 34.34
CA ASN A 350 10.00 -6.48 33.07
C ASN A 350 11.47 -6.47 32.67
N PRO A 351 12.19 -7.61 32.70
CA PRO A 351 11.69 -8.98 32.94
C PRO A 351 11.05 -9.23 34.31
N SER A 352 10.09 -10.17 34.36
CA SER A 352 9.43 -10.58 35.60
C SER A 352 9.78 -12.02 35.97
N SER A 353 10.06 -12.27 37.24
CA SER A 353 10.32 -13.62 37.77
C SER A 353 9.11 -14.27 38.45
N GLY A 354 7.91 -13.71 38.28
CA GLY A 354 6.68 -14.29 38.85
C GLY A 354 5.50 -13.33 38.90
N ILE A 355 5.62 -12.20 39.58
CA ILE A 355 4.54 -11.24 39.73
C ILE A 355 4.76 -10.04 38.81
N LEU A 356 3.75 -9.75 38.00
CA LEU A 356 3.70 -8.57 37.13
C LEU A 356 2.67 -7.57 37.66
N TYR A 357 3.07 -6.33 37.84
CA TYR A 357 2.18 -5.21 38.09
C TYR A 357 1.93 -4.48 36.79
N PHE A 358 0.74 -3.94 36.65
CA PHE A 358 0.43 -3.07 35.53
C PHE A 358 -0.41 -1.87 35.97
N ASP A 359 -0.12 -0.75 35.34
CA ASP A 359 -0.86 0.49 35.46
C ASP A 359 -1.51 0.79 34.13
N VAL A 360 -2.83 0.88 34.10
CA VAL A 360 -3.63 0.98 32.90
C VAL A 360 -4.64 2.12 33.04
N SER A 361 -4.79 2.91 31.98
CA SER A 361 -5.78 3.98 31.94
C SER A 361 -7.19 3.39 31.91
N SER A 362 -8.16 4.00 32.60
CA SER A 362 -9.57 3.62 32.60
C SER A 362 -9.80 2.12 32.83
N PRO A 363 -9.36 1.56 33.98
CA PRO A 363 -9.34 0.12 34.23
C PRO A 363 -10.73 -0.55 34.18
N GLU A 364 -11.80 0.21 34.36
CA GLU A 364 -13.19 -0.25 34.29
C GLU A 364 -13.69 -0.50 32.87
N LYS A 365 -12.93 -0.06 31.85
CA LYS A 365 -13.31 -0.13 30.42
C LYS A 365 -12.31 -0.88 29.57
N VAL A 366 -11.38 -1.61 30.20
CA VAL A 366 -10.32 -2.31 29.48
C VAL A 366 -10.48 -3.82 29.61
N GLU A 367 -10.25 -4.52 28.51
CA GLU A 367 -10.04 -5.96 28.46
C GLU A 367 -8.54 -6.24 28.36
N LEU A 368 -8.02 -7.13 29.20
CA LEU A 368 -6.62 -7.53 29.19
C LEU A 368 -6.47 -8.96 28.67
N GLN A 369 -5.55 -9.16 27.72
CA GLN A 369 -5.21 -10.47 27.16
C GLN A 369 -3.70 -10.70 27.23
N LEU A 370 -3.28 -11.84 27.76
CA LEU A 370 -1.90 -12.31 27.69
C LEU A 370 -1.77 -13.28 26.52
N ILE A 371 -0.81 -13.03 25.62
CA ILE A 371 -0.60 -13.80 24.40
C ILE A 371 0.81 -14.39 24.43
N ASN A 372 0.95 -15.70 24.26
CA ASN A 372 2.26 -16.36 24.18
C ASN A 372 2.84 -16.31 22.74
N GLN A 373 4.05 -16.82 22.55
CA GLN A 373 4.72 -16.88 21.25
C GLN A 373 4.01 -17.74 20.19
N LEU A 374 3.13 -18.64 20.60
CA LEU A 374 2.34 -19.50 19.71
C LEU A 374 1.01 -18.82 19.31
N GLY A 375 0.74 -17.60 19.84
CA GLY A 375 -0.51 -16.89 19.60
C GLY A 375 -1.67 -17.35 20.49
N GLU A 376 -1.44 -18.21 21.47
CA GLU A 376 -2.46 -18.62 22.42
C GLU A 376 -2.79 -17.46 23.34
N ARG A 377 -4.10 -17.20 23.50
CA ARG A 377 -4.63 -16.05 24.25
C ARG A 377 -5.22 -16.50 25.57
N ILE A 378 -4.85 -15.80 26.63
CA ILE A 378 -5.37 -15.97 27.97
C ILE A 378 -6.07 -14.67 28.36
N LEU A 379 -7.38 -14.73 28.54
CA LEU A 379 -8.16 -13.60 28.99
C LEU A 379 -7.92 -13.37 30.49
N ILE A 380 -7.49 -12.18 30.85
CA ILE A 380 -7.35 -11.75 32.24
C ILE A 380 -8.68 -11.10 32.67
N GLN A 381 -9.39 -11.74 33.59
CA GLN A 381 -10.67 -11.24 34.06
C GLN A 381 -10.50 -9.98 34.93
N GLY A 382 -11.05 -8.87 34.50
CA GLY A 382 -10.92 -7.57 35.15
C GLY A 382 -9.51 -6.99 35.03
N VAL A 383 -9.20 -6.00 35.86
CA VAL A 383 -7.86 -5.41 35.98
C VAL A 383 -7.38 -5.65 37.43
N PRO A 384 -6.74 -6.79 37.71
CA PRO A 384 -6.18 -7.06 39.03
C PRO A 384 -5.00 -6.11 39.31
N GLN A 385 -4.69 -5.84 40.56
CA GLN A 385 -3.53 -5.01 40.93
C GLN A 385 -2.20 -5.64 40.48
N HIS A 386 -2.17 -6.97 40.39
CA HIS A 386 -1.03 -7.74 39.90
C HIS A 386 -1.51 -9.04 39.26
N PHE A 387 -0.66 -9.60 38.40
CA PHE A 387 -0.93 -10.87 37.72
C PHE A 387 0.23 -11.84 38.02
N ASP A 388 -0.12 -13.04 38.50
CA ASP A 388 0.84 -14.09 38.82
C ASP A 388 1.22 -14.85 37.55
N LEU A 389 2.46 -14.69 37.12
CA LEU A 389 3.05 -15.34 35.96
C LEU A 389 3.79 -16.65 36.30
N SER A 390 3.86 -17.05 37.57
CA SER A 390 4.64 -18.21 38.01
C SER A 390 4.17 -19.54 37.41
N GLN A 391 2.92 -19.59 36.93
CA GLN A 391 2.33 -20.76 36.28
C GLN A 391 2.60 -20.84 34.77
N TYR A 392 3.23 -19.80 34.18
CA TYR A 392 3.52 -19.73 32.75
C TYR A 392 5.00 -20.01 32.49
N PRO A 393 5.34 -20.75 31.40
CA PRO A 393 6.72 -21.03 31.04
C PRO A 393 7.55 -19.76 30.83
N GLU A 394 8.85 -19.85 31.07
CA GLU A 394 9.80 -18.81 30.67
C GLU A 394 9.65 -18.49 29.18
N GLY A 395 9.75 -17.22 28.83
CA GLY A 395 9.62 -16.80 27.45
C GLY A 395 9.13 -15.37 27.27
N ILE A 396 8.79 -15.08 26.02
CA ILE A 396 8.28 -13.76 25.64
C ILE A 396 6.76 -13.86 25.49
N TYR A 397 6.07 -12.93 26.09
CA TYR A 397 4.62 -12.78 26.01
C TYR A 397 4.27 -11.36 25.57
N THR A 398 3.06 -11.18 25.09
CA THR A 398 2.48 -9.87 24.82
C THR A 398 1.27 -9.68 25.71
N LEU A 399 1.24 -8.61 26.51
CA LEU A 399 0.05 -8.15 27.19
C LEU A 399 -0.66 -7.13 26.31
N LEU A 400 -1.89 -7.45 25.91
CA LEU A 400 -2.74 -6.58 25.10
C LEU A 400 -3.84 -6.00 25.99
N ALA A 401 -3.97 -4.67 26.01
CA ALA A 401 -5.04 -3.93 26.65
C ALA A 401 -5.95 -3.34 25.58
N ILE A 402 -7.24 -3.63 25.63
CA ILE A 402 -8.25 -3.27 24.62
C ILE A 402 -9.32 -2.40 25.29
N TRP A 403 -9.55 -1.21 24.75
CA TRP A 403 -10.65 -0.30 25.10
C TRP A 403 -11.62 -0.17 23.92
N GLU A 404 -12.75 0.47 24.12
CA GLU A 404 -13.71 0.74 23.03
C GLU A 404 -13.12 1.63 21.92
N ASP A 405 -12.19 2.51 22.26
CA ASP A 405 -11.56 3.52 21.39
C ASP A 405 -10.16 3.12 20.89
N GLY A 406 -9.67 1.92 21.22
CA GLY A 406 -8.37 1.45 20.76
C GLY A 406 -7.76 0.34 21.60
N SER A 407 -6.51 0.00 21.32
CA SER A 407 -5.75 -0.98 22.09
C SER A 407 -4.28 -0.58 22.21
N THR A 408 -3.61 -1.08 23.25
CA THR A 408 -2.18 -0.90 23.48
C THR A 408 -1.58 -2.24 23.91
N ALA A 409 -0.36 -2.54 23.42
CA ALA A 409 0.34 -3.77 23.75
C ALA A 409 1.69 -3.49 24.41
N ALA A 410 2.05 -4.36 25.36
CA ALA A 410 3.36 -4.34 26.00
C ALA A 410 3.98 -5.73 25.95
N ARG A 411 5.28 -5.78 25.61
CA ARG A 411 6.06 -7.03 25.62
C ARG A 411 6.46 -7.37 27.06
N ILE A 412 6.26 -8.63 27.46
CA ILE A 412 6.66 -9.16 28.76
C ILE A 412 7.72 -10.21 28.53
N VAL A 413 8.75 -10.20 29.37
CA VAL A 413 9.75 -11.28 29.43
C VAL A 413 9.58 -11.98 30.77
N ILE A 414 9.21 -13.27 30.76
CA ILE A 414 9.16 -14.13 31.95
C ILE A 414 10.51 -14.84 32.06
N ASN A 415 11.18 -14.65 33.17
CA ASN A 415 12.47 -15.25 33.49
C ASN A 415 12.40 -15.75 34.96
N GLN A 416 12.17 -17.03 35.15
CA GLN A 416 11.98 -17.69 36.46
C GLN A 416 13.31 -18.20 37.03
#